data_004545d88103d853d1a60601459f54b0
#
_entry.id   004545d88103d853d1a60601459f54b0
#
_cell.length_a   1.000
_cell.length_b   1.000
_cell.length_c   1.000
_cell.angle_alpha   90.00
_cell.angle_beta   90.00
_cell.angle_gamma   90.00
#
_symmetry.space_group_name_H-M   'P 1'
#
loop_
_entity.id
_entity.type
_entity.pdbx_description
1 polymer ?
#
loop_
_entity_poly.entity_id
_entity_poly.type
_entity_poly.pdbx_seq_one_letter_code
_entity_poly.pdbx_strand_id
1 'polypeptide(L)'
;MAIKQPTFDLIFGSSASIGEMIDSWPELDYLRGWGYLDKGEAPPLEYFNKLQNVSDLKSQYLFNSLNIRKNNTSYVNGDIVLSPNLPKSLVLACTVGGDTAVSEPDFREAVLGTTYNDGSVTWEVIPRAYKLKTATEA
;
A
#
# COMPACT_ATOMS: atom_id res chain seq x y z
N MET A 1 -14.35 -14.80 -11.94
CA MET A 1 -13.90 -13.40 -12.06
C MET A 1 -12.68 -13.23 -11.18
N ALA A 2 -11.53 -12.88 -11.76
CA ALA A 2 -10.35 -12.57 -10.95
C ALA A 2 -10.58 -11.24 -10.21
N ILE A 3 -10.41 -11.24 -8.89
CA ILE A 3 -10.44 -10.00 -8.10
C ILE A 3 -9.18 -9.22 -8.48
N LYS A 4 -9.37 -8.08 -9.13
CA LYS A 4 -8.27 -7.18 -9.45
C LYS A 4 -7.70 -6.62 -8.14
N GLN A 5 -6.40 -6.75 -7.94
CA GLN A 5 -5.76 -6.12 -6.78
C GLN A 5 -6.04 -4.62 -6.76
N PRO A 6 -6.31 -4.05 -5.59
CA PRO A 6 -6.47 -2.61 -5.47
C PRO A 6 -5.17 -1.91 -5.90
N THR A 7 -5.31 -0.89 -6.72
CA THR A 7 -4.20 -0.04 -7.15
C THR A 7 -4.07 1.11 -6.16
N PHE A 8 -3.06 1.07 -5.31
CA PHE A 8 -2.81 2.12 -4.31
C PHE A 8 -2.29 3.43 -4.91
N ASP A 9 -2.04 3.45 -6.21
CA ASP A 9 -1.63 4.65 -6.94
C ASP A 9 -2.82 5.52 -7.39
N LEU A 10 -4.03 4.96 -7.39
CA LEU A 10 -5.25 5.68 -7.72
C LEU A 10 -5.87 6.27 -6.46
N ILE A 11 -5.94 7.58 -6.41
CA ILE A 11 -6.52 8.33 -5.29
C ILE A 11 -7.85 8.94 -5.72
N PHE A 12 -8.91 8.66 -4.97
CA PHE A 12 -10.22 9.20 -5.22
C PHE A 12 -10.19 10.73 -5.21
N GLY A 13 -10.77 11.34 -6.22
CA GLY A 13 -10.87 12.79 -6.34
C GLY A 13 -9.58 13.50 -6.73
N SER A 14 -8.49 12.78 -7.10
CA SER A 14 -7.23 13.41 -7.52
C SER A 14 -7.36 14.31 -8.75
N SER A 15 -8.40 14.10 -9.57
CA SER A 15 -8.71 14.94 -10.75
C SER A 15 -9.98 15.75 -10.54
N ALA A 16 -10.45 15.93 -9.30
CA ALA A 16 -11.65 16.70 -9.01
C ALA A 16 -11.46 18.17 -9.37
N SER A 17 -12.47 18.75 -10.01
CA SER A 17 -12.52 20.18 -10.33
C SER A 17 -12.83 21.02 -9.09
N ILE A 18 -12.61 22.34 -9.20
CA ILE A 18 -12.97 23.30 -8.15
C ILE A 18 -14.46 23.15 -7.83
N GLY A 19 -14.78 22.94 -6.55
CA GLY A 19 -16.16 22.77 -6.06
C GLY A 19 -16.66 21.32 -6.01
N GLU A 20 -15.93 20.36 -6.59
CA GLU A 20 -16.27 18.94 -6.48
C GLU A 20 -15.72 18.29 -5.22
N MET A 21 -14.70 18.87 -4.62
CA MET A 21 -14.09 18.42 -3.39
C MET A 21 -13.51 19.62 -2.63
N ILE A 22 -13.67 19.64 -1.32
CA ILE A 22 -13.05 20.69 -0.50
C ILE A 22 -11.52 20.48 -0.43
N ASP A 23 -10.77 21.59 -0.44
CA ASP A 23 -9.30 21.56 -0.35
C ASP A 23 -8.82 21.04 1.01
N SER A 24 -9.45 21.52 2.07
CA SER A 24 -9.13 21.11 3.43
C SER A 24 -10.40 20.99 4.26
N TRP A 25 -10.38 20.03 5.19
CA TRP A 25 -11.46 19.87 6.15
C TRP A 25 -11.11 20.68 7.40
N PRO A 26 -12.01 21.57 7.90
CA PRO A 26 -11.78 22.21 9.17
C PRO A 26 -11.54 21.15 10.27
N GLU A 27 -10.49 21.30 11.05
CA GLU A 27 -10.08 20.28 12.01
C GLU A 27 -11.21 19.93 12.99
N LEU A 28 -11.90 20.93 13.50
CA LEU A 28 -13.01 20.73 14.44
C LEU A 28 -14.16 19.94 13.84
N ASP A 29 -14.50 20.20 12.57
CA ASP A 29 -15.56 19.48 11.88
C ASP A 29 -15.14 18.05 11.56
N TYR A 30 -13.88 17.86 11.18
CA TYR A 30 -13.34 16.51 10.97
C TYR A 30 -13.37 15.66 12.24
N LEU A 31 -12.99 16.23 13.39
CA LEU A 31 -13.00 15.54 14.68
C LEU A 31 -14.42 15.22 15.16
N ARG A 32 -15.40 16.06 14.81
CA ARG A 32 -16.82 15.81 15.10
C ARG A 32 -17.47 14.80 14.15
N GLY A 33 -16.82 14.49 13.04
CA GLY A 33 -17.43 13.72 11.96
C GLY A 33 -18.69 14.43 11.44
N TRP A 34 -19.78 13.72 11.26
CA TRP A 34 -21.05 14.33 10.83
C TRP A 34 -21.82 15.02 11.96
N GLY A 35 -21.27 15.05 13.16
CA GLY A 35 -21.93 15.69 14.33
C GLY A 35 -22.04 17.21 14.25
N TYR A 36 -21.42 17.87 13.26
CA TYR A 36 -21.57 19.31 13.03
C TYR A 36 -22.83 19.66 12.23
N LEU A 37 -23.46 18.65 11.58
CA LEU A 37 -24.69 18.83 10.81
C LEU A 37 -25.91 18.82 11.73
N ASP A 38 -26.95 19.59 11.35
CA ASP A 38 -28.23 19.51 12.03
C ASP A 38 -28.93 18.18 11.74
N LYS A 39 -29.78 17.78 12.67
CA LYS A 39 -30.53 16.53 12.53
C LYS A 39 -31.39 16.55 11.25
N GLY A 40 -31.16 15.57 10.38
CA GLY A 40 -31.85 15.43 9.11
C GLY A 40 -31.20 16.18 7.95
N GLU A 41 -30.12 16.90 8.19
CA GLU A 41 -29.31 17.51 7.13
C GLU A 41 -28.42 16.46 6.43
N ALA A 42 -28.39 16.48 5.11
CA ALA A 42 -27.50 15.60 4.33
C ALA A 42 -26.09 16.20 4.28
N PRO A 43 -25.03 15.41 4.46
CA PRO A 43 -23.67 15.89 4.27
C PRO A 43 -23.45 16.40 2.86
N PRO A 44 -22.73 17.51 2.66
CA PRO A 44 -22.39 18.01 1.32
C PRO A 44 -21.57 16.98 0.53
N LEU A 45 -21.85 16.87 -0.77
CA LEU A 45 -21.16 15.92 -1.66
C LEU A 45 -19.64 16.13 -1.67
N GLU A 46 -19.21 17.38 -1.70
CA GLU A 46 -17.77 17.74 -1.69
C GLU A 46 -17.07 17.27 -0.41
N TYR A 47 -17.78 17.13 0.71
CA TYR A 47 -17.24 16.57 1.95
C TYR A 47 -17.10 15.05 1.88
N PHE A 48 -18.06 14.36 1.27
CA PHE A 48 -17.94 12.93 0.99
C PHE A 48 -16.74 12.65 0.08
N ASN A 49 -16.58 13.44 -0.97
CA ASN A 49 -15.46 13.30 -1.89
C ASN A 49 -14.12 13.52 -1.17
N LYS A 50 -14.05 14.49 -0.27
CA LYS A 50 -12.85 14.73 0.54
C LYS A 50 -12.58 13.59 1.51
N LEU A 51 -13.61 13.06 2.17
CA LEU A 51 -13.47 11.92 3.09
C LEU A 51 -12.87 10.71 2.38
N GLN A 52 -13.38 10.35 1.20
CA GLN A 52 -12.86 9.25 0.40
C GLN A 52 -11.41 9.52 -0.04
N ASN A 53 -11.12 10.74 -0.48
CA ASN A 53 -9.78 11.16 -0.88
C ASN A 53 -8.77 10.99 0.29
N VAL A 54 -9.11 11.48 1.47
CA VAL A 54 -8.26 11.36 2.68
C VAL A 54 -8.06 9.90 3.06
N SER A 55 -9.11 9.07 2.95
CA SER A 55 -9.02 7.63 3.22
C SER A 55 -8.04 6.94 2.28
N ASP A 56 -8.11 7.26 0.98
CA ASP A 56 -7.20 6.70 -0.02
C ASP A 56 -5.75 7.17 0.20
N LEU A 57 -5.55 8.44 0.53
CA LEU A 57 -4.22 8.98 0.84
C LEU A 57 -3.60 8.30 2.08
N LYS A 58 -4.38 8.06 3.12
CA LYS A 58 -3.92 7.32 4.30
C LYS A 58 -3.56 5.88 3.96
N SER A 59 -4.38 5.23 3.13
CA SER A 59 -4.12 3.86 2.67
C SER A 59 -2.84 3.79 1.82
N GLN A 60 -2.65 4.74 0.92
CA GLN A 60 -1.44 4.86 0.11
C GLN A 60 -0.19 5.07 0.98
N TYR A 61 -0.29 5.94 1.98
CA TYR A 61 0.81 6.17 2.94
C TYR A 61 1.20 4.88 3.66
N LEU A 62 0.23 4.15 4.19
CA LEU A 62 0.46 2.87 4.87
C LEU A 62 1.07 1.83 3.91
N PHE A 63 0.54 1.72 2.71
CA PHE A 63 1.07 0.83 1.68
C PHE A 63 2.53 1.14 1.35
N ASN A 64 2.86 2.42 1.16
CA ASN A 64 4.22 2.84 0.85
C ASN A 64 5.19 2.62 2.02
N SER A 65 4.70 2.64 3.27
CA SER A 65 5.52 2.40 4.46
C SER A 65 5.81 0.91 4.72
N LEU A 66 5.06 0.00 4.08
CA LEU A 66 5.17 -1.45 4.28
C LEU A 66 6.23 -2.14 3.42
N ASN A 67 7.04 -1.43 2.71
CA ASN A 67 8.08 -2.01 1.85
C ASN A 67 7.59 -3.17 0.97
N ILE A 68 6.44 -2.97 0.32
CA ILE A 68 5.85 -3.95 -0.60
C ILE A 68 6.48 -3.78 -1.98
N ARG A 69 6.73 -4.91 -2.65
CA ARG A 69 7.24 -4.92 -4.02
C ARG A 69 6.32 -4.09 -4.93
N LYS A 70 6.91 -3.22 -5.74
CA LYS A 70 6.22 -2.35 -6.71
C LYS A 70 6.67 -2.66 -8.13
N ASN A 71 5.79 -2.43 -9.10
CA ASN A 71 6.10 -2.53 -10.52
C ASN A 71 6.99 -1.36 -10.97
N ASN A 72 7.80 -1.57 -12.00
CA ASN A 72 8.66 -0.55 -12.61
C ASN A 72 9.45 0.26 -11.58
N THR A 73 10.01 -0.42 -10.59
CA THR A 73 10.70 0.21 -9.46
C THR A 73 12.08 -0.39 -9.31
N SER A 74 13.07 0.47 -9.06
CA SER A 74 14.46 0.06 -8.87
C SER A 74 14.69 -0.48 -7.47
N TYR A 75 15.36 -1.61 -7.40
CA TYR A 75 15.82 -2.23 -6.15
C TYR A 75 17.31 -2.52 -6.22
N VAL A 76 17.94 -2.56 -5.07
CA VAL A 76 19.36 -2.88 -4.94
C VAL A 76 19.56 -4.18 -4.19
N ASN A 77 20.70 -4.81 -4.39
CA ASN A 77 21.07 -6.03 -3.67
C ASN A 77 20.99 -5.79 -2.15
N GLY A 78 20.30 -6.68 -1.47
CA GLY A 78 20.06 -6.60 -0.02
C GLY A 78 18.70 -6.04 0.38
N ASP A 79 17.95 -5.44 -0.56
CA ASP A 79 16.58 -4.98 -0.28
C ASP A 79 15.67 -6.19 0.04
N ILE A 80 14.83 -6.02 1.05
CA ILE A 80 13.85 -7.02 1.46
C ILE A 80 12.45 -6.43 1.26
N VAL A 81 11.61 -7.14 0.53
CA VAL A 81 10.25 -6.69 0.23
C VAL A 81 9.22 -7.78 0.56
N LEU A 82 8.00 -7.34 0.78
CA LEU A 82 6.82 -8.18 0.93
C LEU A 82 6.05 -8.24 -0.38
N SER A 83 5.27 -9.29 -0.57
CA SER A 83 4.25 -9.34 -1.61
C SER A 83 2.96 -9.94 -1.05
N PRO A 84 1.79 -9.38 -1.40
CA PRO A 84 0.50 -9.96 -1.02
C PRO A 84 0.28 -11.37 -1.61
N ASN A 85 0.96 -11.68 -2.71
CA ASN A 85 0.86 -12.97 -3.40
C ASN A 85 1.83 -14.01 -2.85
N LEU A 86 2.74 -13.61 -1.97
CA LEU A 86 3.69 -14.52 -1.34
C LEU A 86 3.06 -15.16 -0.09
N PRO A 87 3.36 -16.43 0.20
CA PRO A 87 2.97 -17.02 1.48
C PRO A 87 3.41 -16.17 2.66
N LYS A 88 2.55 -16.01 3.67
CA LYS A 88 2.75 -15.07 4.79
C LYS A 88 4.02 -15.26 5.60
N SER A 89 4.56 -16.47 5.60
CA SER A 89 5.80 -16.83 6.32
C SER A 89 7.08 -16.48 5.56
N LEU A 90 6.96 -15.98 4.33
CA LEU A 90 8.07 -15.74 3.43
C LEU A 90 8.18 -14.25 3.07
N VAL A 91 9.39 -13.84 2.69
CA VAL A 91 9.70 -12.53 2.11
C VAL A 91 10.65 -12.70 0.93
N LEU A 92 10.80 -11.67 0.13
CA LEU A 92 11.71 -11.63 -1.01
C LEU A 92 12.95 -10.79 -0.66
N ALA A 93 14.12 -11.36 -0.87
CA ALA A 93 15.40 -10.65 -0.78
C ALA A 93 15.96 -10.42 -2.17
N CYS A 94 16.33 -9.19 -2.47
CA CYS A 94 16.97 -8.84 -3.74
C CYS A 94 18.42 -9.34 -3.75
N THR A 95 18.74 -10.25 -4.65
CA THR A 95 20.09 -10.76 -4.85
C THR A 95 20.79 -10.15 -6.06
N VAL A 96 20.02 -9.70 -7.04
CA VAL A 96 20.51 -8.92 -8.19
C VAL A 96 19.63 -7.69 -8.33
N GLY A 97 20.22 -6.51 -8.17
CA GLY A 97 19.54 -5.23 -8.32
C GLY A 97 19.17 -4.92 -9.76
N GLY A 98 18.19 -4.06 -9.92
CA GLY A 98 17.66 -3.63 -11.21
C GLY A 98 16.25 -3.09 -11.08
N ASP A 99 15.51 -3.08 -12.18
CA ASP A 99 14.13 -2.61 -12.22
C ASP A 99 13.16 -3.79 -12.32
N THR A 100 12.11 -3.76 -11.51
CA THR A 100 11.05 -4.76 -11.55
C THR A 100 10.22 -4.65 -12.83
N ALA A 101 9.61 -5.75 -13.23
CA ALA A 101 8.73 -5.81 -14.38
C ALA A 101 7.44 -4.97 -14.18
N VAL A 102 6.72 -4.75 -15.29
CA VAL A 102 5.41 -4.06 -15.30
C VAL A 102 4.31 -4.85 -14.58
N SER A 103 4.53 -6.13 -14.36
CA SER A 103 3.64 -7.03 -13.64
C SER A 103 4.43 -7.90 -12.67
N GLU A 104 3.80 -8.27 -11.58
CA GLU A 104 4.40 -9.12 -10.57
C GLU A 104 4.48 -10.57 -11.04
N PRO A 105 5.61 -11.28 -10.82
CA PRO A 105 5.67 -12.73 -10.99
C PRO A 105 4.67 -13.44 -10.06
N ASP A 106 4.29 -14.67 -10.42
CA ASP A 106 3.40 -15.46 -9.59
C ASP A 106 4.17 -16.10 -8.42
N PHE A 107 4.00 -15.53 -7.24
CA PHE A 107 4.64 -16.00 -6.00
C PHE A 107 3.77 -16.90 -5.13
N ARG A 108 2.56 -17.25 -5.58
CA ARG A 108 1.57 -17.96 -4.73
C ARG A 108 2.07 -19.31 -4.22
N GLU A 109 2.87 -19.99 -5.02
CA GLU A 109 3.46 -21.29 -4.68
C GLU A 109 4.97 -21.21 -4.40
N ALA A 110 5.44 -20.04 -4.00
CA ALA A 110 6.86 -19.85 -3.71
C ALA A 110 7.31 -20.74 -2.53
N VAL A 111 8.45 -21.35 -2.71
CA VAL A 111 9.08 -22.22 -1.71
C VAL A 111 10.39 -21.58 -1.25
N LEU A 112 10.70 -21.77 0.04
CA LEU A 112 11.94 -21.29 0.63
C LEU A 112 13.17 -21.68 -0.21
N GLY A 113 14.04 -20.71 -0.48
CA GLY A 113 15.27 -20.88 -1.23
C GLY A 113 15.14 -20.84 -2.75
N THR A 114 13.92 -20.71 -3.28
CA THR A 114 13.73 -20.52 -4.73
C THR A 114 14.05 -19.09 -5.15
N THR A 115 14.41 -18.92 -6.42
CA THR A 115 14.70 -17.61 -7.01
C THR A 115 13.68 -17.27 -8.09
N TYR A 116 13.36 -15.99 -8.21
CA TYR A 116 12.44 -15.45 -9.22
C TYR A 116 13.09 -14.29 -9.97
N ASN A 117 12.95 -14.28 -11.28
CA ASN A 117 13.32 -13.13 -12.10
C ASN A 117 12.10 -12.19 -12.24
N ASP A 118 12.33 -10.91 -12.04
CA ASP A 118 11.31 -9.87 -12.04
C ASP A 118 11.88 -8.63 -12.75
N GLY A 119 11.68 -8.56 -14.06
CA GLY A 119 12.41 -7.62 -14.89
C GLY A 119 13.90 -7.93 -14.86
N SER A 120 14.72 -6.97 -14.45
CA SER A 120 16.17 -7.18 -14.24
C SER A 120 16.54 -7.51 -12.79
N VAL A 121 15.55 -7.52 -11.89
CA VAL A 121 15.74 -7.89 -10.48
C VAL A 121 15.65 -9.41 -10.34
N THR A 122 16.51 -9.98 -9.49
CA THR A 122 16.37 -11.38 -9.03
C THR A 122 16.05 -11.39 -7.54
N TRP A 123 14.99 -12.08 -7.20
CA TRP A 123 14.53 -12.28 -5.83
C TRP A 123 14.86 -13.68 -5.35
N GLU A 124 15.32 -13.79 -4.11
CA GLU A 124 15.41 -15.06 -3.37
C GLU A 124 14.31 -15.11 -2.31
N VAL A 125 13.63 -16.23 -2.22
CA VAL A 125 12.59 -16.45 -1.21
C VAL A 125 13.25 -16.87 0.10
N ILE A 126 13.13 -16.03 1.13
CA ILE A 126 13.70 -16.24 2.45
C ILE A 126 12.60 -16.27 3.53
N PRO A 127 12.87 -16.86 4.70
CA PRO A 127 11.89 -16.86 5.78
C PRO A 127 11.68 -15.45 6.32
N ARG A 128 10.43 -15.14 6.63
CA ARG A 128 10.08 -13.93 7.36
C ARG A 128 10.49 -14.10 8.83
N ALA A 129 11.57 -13.45 9.21
CA ALA A 129 12.06 -13.51 10.58
C ALA A 129 11.22 -12.63 11.50
N TYR A 130 10.48 -13.24 12.42
CA TYR A 130 9.88 -12.54 13.57
C TYR A 130 10.84 -12.63 14.74
N LYS A 131 11.37 -11.49 15.15
CA LYS A 131 12.12 -11.40 16.39
C LYS A 131 11.16 -10.94 17.48
N LEU A 132 10.77 -11.86 18.35
CA LEU A 132 10.10 -11.49 19.59
C LEU A 132 11.12 -10.78 20.48
N LYS A 133 10.86 -9.53 20.85
CA LYS A 133 11.65 -8.86 21.87
C LYS A 133 11.43 -9.57 23.21
N THR A 134 12.50 -10.09 23.78
CA THR A 134 12.49 -10.52 25.18
C THR A 134 12.59 -9.31 26.10
N ALA A 135 12.24 -9.47 27.38
CA ALA A 135 12.30 -8.38 28.38
C ALA A 135 13.72 -7.80 28.56
N THR A 136 14.75 -8.49 28.12
CA THR A 136 16.15 -8.08 28.18
C THR A 136 16.62 -7.33 26.93
N GLU A 137 15.81 -7.28 25.88
CA GLU A 137 16.09 -6.58 24.60
C GLU A 137 15.32 -5.26 24.48
N ALA A 138 15.09 -4.60 25.59
CA ALA A 138 14.37 -3.33 25.64
C ALA A 138 15.14 -2.20 24.91
#